data_0273dc2c96cd81c6158d25145bd34963
#
_entry.id   0273dc2c96cd81c6158d25145bd34963
#
_cell.length_a   1.000
_cell.length_b   1.000
_cell.length_c   1.000
_cell.angle_alpha   90.00
_cell.angle_beta   90.00
_cell.angle_gamma   90.00
#
_symmetry.space_group_name_H-M   'P 1'
#
loop_
_entity.id
_entity.type
_entity.pdbx_description
1 polymer ?
#
loop_
_entity_poly.entity_id
_entity_poly.type
_entity_poly.pdbx_seq_one_letter_code
_entity_poly.pdbx_strand_id
1 'polypeptide(L)'
;MNSGKRLNSRRRSKTLRQIYRWVQRVNMEIKKTSLNKLHQVNQAKFVEFAGYEMPIQYSSGIIEEHKFTRSNSGIFDVSHMGQLFIYGDDNLTEDLEKIFPLDLKNLKLNSSKYSFLMNDKAGVHDDLIITKLEEGFLIILNAACKDNDFKILSDLLKGKYKMVLDDQ
;
A
#
# COMPACT_ATOMS: atom_id res chain seq x y z
N MET A 1 -34.62 -31.20 22.05
CA MET A 1 -34.92 -29.76 21.83
C MET A 1 -33.76 -28.90 22.31
N ASN A 2 -32.79 -28.53 21.44
CA ASN A 2 -31.75 -27.53 21.81
C ASN A 2 -30.94 -27.03 20.57
N SER A 3 -31.63 -26.64 19.49
CA SER A 3 -30.95 -26.12 18.27
C SER A 3 -31.09 -24.61 18.05
N GLY A 4 -31.89 -23.90 18.83
CA GLY A 4 -32.20 -22.47 18.59
C GLY A 4 -31.21 -21.46 19.17
N LYS A 5 -30.38 -21.81 20.16
CA LYS A 5 -29.52 -20.83 20.87
C LYS A 5 -28.16 -20.57 20.22
N ARG A 6 -27.63 -21.46 19.38
CA ARG A 6 -26.29 -21.29 18.76
C ARG A 6 -26.26 -20.35 17.53
N LEU A 7 -27.37 -20.22 16.82
CA LEU A 7 -27.45 -19.32 15.65
C LEU A 7 -27.49 -17.83 16.03
N ASN A 8 -28.05 -17.49 17.18
CA ASN A 8 -28.19 -16.09 17.63
C ASN A 8 -26.87 -15.47 18.14
N SER A 9 -25.96 -16.28 18.69
CA SER A 9 -24.67 -15.80 19.19
C SER A 9 -23.70 -15.43 18.04
N ARG A 10 -23.69 -16.20 16.95
CA ARG A 10 -22.84 -15.94 15.77
C ARG A 10 -23.29 -14.68 14.99
N ARG A 11 -24.60 -14.42 14.89
CA ARG A 11 -25.13 -13.19 14.27
C ARG A 11 -24.79 -11.95 15.11
N ARG A 12 -24.97 -11.98 16.44
CA ARG A 12 -24.60 -10.88 17.34
C ARG A 12 -23.10 -10.56 17.28
N SER A 13 -22.23 -11.57 17.19
CA SER A 13 -20.79 -11.34 17.13
C SER A 13 -20.35 -10.69 15.80
N LYS A 14 -21.00 -11.01 14.67
CA LYS A 14 -20.75 -10.36 13.37
C LYS A 14 -21.17 -8.89 13.38
N THR A 15 -22.34 -8.59 13.93
CA THR A 15 -22.87 -7.21 14.02
C THR A 15 -22.01 -6.34 14.94
N LEU A 16 -21.57 -6.85 16.09
CA LEU A 16 -20.67 -6.13 16.99
C LEU A 16 -19.30 -5.88 16.36
N ARG A 17 -18.75 -6.83 15.61
CA ARG A 17 -17.50 -6.61 14.87
C ARG A 17 -17.64 -5.57 13.75
N GLN A 18 -18.80 -5.52 13.07
CA GLN A 18 -19.09 -4.50 12.06
C GLN A 18 -19.24 -3.13 12.70
N ILE A 19 -19.96 -3.02 13.83
CA ILE A 19 -20.11 -1.78 14.59
C ILE A 19 -18.74 -1.32 15.12
N TYR A 20 -17.94 -2.22 15.69
CA TYR A 20 -16.59 -1.91 16.17
C TYR A 20 -15.67 -1.41 15.05
N ARG A 21 -15.69 -2.06 13.88
CA ARG A 21 -14.96 -1.59 12.69
C ARG A 21 -15.46 -0.23 12.19
N TRP A 22 -16.76 0.01 12.25
CA TRP A 22 -17.36 1.30 11.86
C TRP A 22 -16.95 2.41 12.84
N VAL A 23 -17.03 2.16 14.16
CA VAL A 23 -16.59 3.11 15.21
C VAL A 23 -15.08 3.40 15.09
N GLN A 24 -14.26 2.40 14.80
CA GLN A 24 -12.83 2.60 14.56
C GLN A 24 -12.59 3.49 13.30
N ARG A 25 -13.34 3.30 12.22
CA ARG A 25 -13.27 4.15 11.03
C ARG A 25 -13.70 5.60 11.28
N VAL A 26 -14.73 5.79 12.09
CA VAL A 26 -15.25 7.14 12.40
C VAL A 26 -14.27 7.95 13.26
N ASN A 27 -13.39 7.29 14.01
CA ASN A 27 -12.39 7.93 14.89
C ASN A 27 -10.98 8.00 14.27
N MET A 28 -10.76 7.52 13.04
CA MET A 28 -9.47 7.70 12.37
C MET A 28 -9.44 9.08 11.69
N GLU A 29 -8.50 9.91 12.11
CA GLU A 29 -8.21 11.17 11.42
C GLU A 29 -7.77 10.86 9.99
N ILE A 30 -8.46 11.47 9.01
CA ILE A 30 -8.12 11.31 7.59
C ILE A 30 -6.79 12.01 7.36
N LYS A 31 -5.79 11.25 6.93
CA LYS A 31 -4.46 11.78 6.60
C LYS A 31 -4.52 12.68 5.37
N LYS A 32 -3.57 13.59 5.26
CA LYS A 32 -3.38 14.46 4.10
C LYS A 32 -2.02 14.21 3.49
N THR A 33 -1.96 14.20 2.16
CA THR A 33 -0.68 14.16 1.47
C THR A 33 0.08 15.48 1.62
N SER A 34 1.39 15.47 1.43
CA SER A 34 2.22 16.68 1.45
C SER A 34 1.80 17.71 0.40
N LEU A 35 1.16 17.29 -0.69
CA LEU A 35 0.64 18.15 -1.76
C LEU A 35 -0.82 18.61 -1.54
N ASN A 36 -1.47 18.25 -0.43
CA ASN A 36 -2.88 18.57 -0.19
C ASN A 36 -3.22 20.05 -0.39
N LYS A 37 -2.37 20.98 0.09
CA LYS A 37 -2.56 22.42 -0.15
C LYS A 37 -2.52 22.81 -1.62
N LEU A 38 -1.62 22.20 -2.40
CA LEU A 38 -1.53 22.43 -3.84
C LEU A 38 -2.80 22.00 -4.55
N HIS A 39 -3.36 20.85 -4.17
CA HIS A 39 -4.64 20.36 -4.70
C HIS A 39 -5.80 21.32 -4.37
N GLN A 40 -5.86 21.85 -3.13
CA GLN A 40 -6.87 22.82 -2.72
C GLN A 40 -6.81 24.11 -3.54
N VAL A 41 -5.60 24.67 -3.74
CA VAL A 41 -5.41 25.90 -4.54
C VAL A 41 -5.87 25.67 -5.99
N ASN A 42 -5.66 24.46 -6.53
CA ASN A 42 -6.11 24.09 -7.86
C ASN A 42 -7.56 23.60 -7.91
N GLN A 43 -8.35 23.84 -6.84
CA GLN A 43 -9.78 23.54 -6.78
C GLN A 43 -10.11 22.04 -6.99
N ALA A 44 -9.25 21.17 -6.48
CA ALA A 44 -9.50 19.74 -6.52
C ALA A 44 -10.77 19.38 -5.71
N LYS A 45 -11.53 18.43 -6.22
CA LYS A 45 -12.57 17.74 -5.47
C LYS A 45 -11.95 16.54 -4.76
N PHE A 46 -12.14 16.45 -3.44
CA PHE A 46 -11.54 15.42 -2.62
C PHE A 46 -12.50 14.27 -2.31
N VAL A 47 -11.90 13.10 -2.09
CA VAL A 47 -12.57 11.91 -1.56
C VAL A 47 -11.62 11.20 -0.58
N GLU A 48 -12.19 10.42 0.34
CA GLU A 48 -11.42 9.50 1.15
C GLU A 48 -10.98 8.30 0.31
N PHE A 49 -9.66 8.07 0.26
CA PHE A 49 -9.06 6.90 -0.38
C PHE A 49 -7.90 6.37 0.46
N ALA A 50 -7.98 5.10 0.86
CA ALA A 50 -6.95 4.42 1.66
C ALA A 50 -6.56 5.17 2.96
N GLY A 51 -7.53 5.86 3.61
CA GLY A 51 -7.31 6.65 4.82
C GLY A 51 -6.73 8.04 4.58
N TYR A 52 -6.62 8.48 3.33
CA TYR A 52 -6.16 9.80 2.93
C TYR A 52 -7.25 10.61 2.25
N GLU A 53 -7.19 11.95 2.42
CA GLU A 53 -7.96 12.91 1.63
C GLU A 53 -7.26 13.11 0.28
N MET A 54 -7.77 12.43 -0.77
CA MET A 54 -7.16 12.40 -2.10
C MET A 54 -7.95 13.19 -3.14
N PRO A 55 -7.28 13.90 -4.07
CA PRO A 55 -7.96 14.58 -5.16
C PRO A 55 -8.49 13.55 -6.16
N ILE A 56 -9.79 13.59 -6.47
CA ILE A 56 -10.40 12.72 -7.47
C ILE A 56 -10.52 13.39 -8.83
N GLN A 57 -10.65 14.70 -8.87
CA GLN A 57 -10.73 15.50 -10.10
C GLN A 57 -10.46 16.97 -9.81
N TYR A 58 -10.18 17.73 -10.87
CA TYR A 58 -10.10 19.17 -10.88
C TYR A 58 -11.27 19.78 -11.68
N SER A 59 -11.18 21.06 -12.06
CA SER A 59 -12.27 21.79 -12.73
C SER A 59 -12.69 21.21 -14.08
N SER A 60 -11.78 20.56 -14.82
CA SER A 60 -12.06 19.91 -16.10
C SER A 60 -12.87 18.62 -15.96
N GLY A 61 -12.84 17.99 -14.79
CA GLY A 61 -13.54 16.75 -14.49
C GLY A 61 -12.84 15.48 -14.97
N ILE A 62 -13.18 14.34 -14.34
CA ILE A 62 -12.49 13.05 -14.51
C ILE A 62 -12.36 12.64 -15.98
N ILE A 63 -13.42 12.80 -16.78
CA ILE A 63 -13.42 12.31 -18.18
C ILE A 63 -12.44 13.08 -19.04
N GLU A 64 -12.43 14.41 -18.91
CA GLU A 64 -11.52 15.25 -19.71
C GLU A 64 -10.07 15.11 -19.23
N GLU A 65 -9.82 15.00 -17.91
CA GLU A 65 -8.49 14.73 -17.36
C GLU A 65 -7.97 13.36 -17.82
N HIS A 66 -8.82 12.34 -17.87
CA HIS A 66 -8.46 11.02 -18.41
C HIS A 66 -8.08 11.10 -19.90
N LYS A 67 -8.91 11.74 -20.73
CA LYS A 67 -8.64 11.93 -22.17
C LYS A 67 -7.35 12.70 -22.39
N PHE A 68 -7.14 13.77 -21.62
CA PHE A 68 -5.92 14.58 -21.69
C PHE A 68 -4.68 13.75 -21.38
N THR A 69 -4.71 12.95 -20.31
CA THR A 69 -3.59 12.06 -19.93
C THR A 69 -3.31 11.01 -21.01
N ARG A 70 -4.36 10.53 -21.72
CA ARG A 70 -4.19 9.55 -22.84
C ARG A 70 -3.57 10.15 -24.09
N SER A 71 -3.72 11.44 -24.34
CA SER A 71 -3.24 12.13 -25.55
C SER A 71 -2.04 13.07 -25.28
N ASN A 72 -1.79 13.40 -24.02
CA ASN A 72 -0.74 14.31 -23.58
C ASN A 72 -0.01 13.71 -22.38
N SER A 73 0.40 14.55 -21.41
CA SER A 73 1.07 14.13 -20.18
C SER A 73 0.23 14.46 -18.97
N GLY A 74 0.21 13.56 -17.96
CA GLY A 74 -0.43 13.75 -16.67
C GLY A 74 0.56 13.64 -15.52
N ILE A 75 0.30 14.36 -14.43
CA ILE A 75 1.01 14.24 -13.15
C ILE A 75 0.02 13.73 -12.10
N PHE A 76 0.46 12.76 -11.30
CA PHE A 76 -0.37 12.14 -10.27
C PHE A 76 0.34 12.22 -8.92
N ASP A 77 -0.38 12.68 -7.89
CA ASP A 77 0.07 12.59 -6.50
C ASP A 77 -0.06 11.14 -6.02
N VAL A 78 1.07 10.51 -5.73
CA VAL A 78 1.16 9.16 -5.19
C VAL A 78 1.83 9.14 -3.80
N SER A 79 1.94 10.29 -3.13
CA SER A 79 2.62 10.40 -1.84
C SER A 79 1.92 9.69 -0.67
N HIS A 80 0.69 9.19 -0.88
CA HIS A 80 0.01 8.31 0.07
C HIS A 80 0.58 6.88 0.10
N MET A 81 1.36 6.47 -0.90
CA MET A 81 1.99 5.16 -0.95
C MET A 81 3.17 5.06 0.02
N GLY A 82 3.34 3.88 0.64
CA GLY A 82 4.47 3.62 1.52
C GLY A 82 5.77 3.45 0.74
N GLN A 83 6.86 4.05 1.24
CA GLN A 83 8.21 3.89 0.71
C GLN A 83 9.02 3.08 1.72
N LEU A 84 9.23 1.80 1.45
CA LEU A 84 9.98 0.92 2.32
C LEU A 84 11.41 0.75 1.80
N PHE A 85 12.38 1.24 2.56
CA PHE A 85 13.80 1.00 2.31
C PHE A 85 14.26 -0.21 3.10
N ILE A 86 14.93 -1.16 2.44
CA ILE A 86 15.58 -2.32 3.06
C ILE A 86 17.05 -2.27 2.67
N TYR A 87 17.91 -2.11 3.68
CA TYR A 87 19.35 -1.99 3.50
C TYR A 87 20.03 -3.34 3.68
N GLY A 88 20.94 -3.68 2.77
CA GLY A 88 21.71 -4.91 2.84
C GLY A 88 22.51 -5.17 1.56
N ASP A 89 23.25 -6.25 1.60
CA ASP A 89 24.16 -6.75 0.57
C ASP A 89 23.53 -7.87 -0.29
N ASP A 90 24.38 -8.69 -0.92
CA ASP A 90 23.94 -9.83 -1.75
C ASP A 90 23.07 -10.85 -0.98
N ASN A 91 23.29 -11.02 0.35
CA ASN A 91 22.46 -11.90 1.16
C ASN A 91 21.01 -11.38 1.23
N LEU A 92 20.80 -10.06 1.25
CA LEU A 92 19.46 -9.46 1.17
C LEU A 92 18.80 -9.82 -0.17
N THR A 93 19.55 -9.74 -1.27
CA THR A 93 19.03 -10.09 -2.60
C THR A 93 18.52 -11.54 -2.62
N GLU A 94 19.32 -12.50 -2.10
CA GLU A 94 18.93 -13.90 -2.02
C GLU A 94 17.72 -14.14 -1.10
N ASP A 95 17.63 -13.43 0.03
CA ASP A 95 16.49 -13.57 0.93
C ASP A 95 15.21 -12.94 0.32
N LEU A 96 15.31 -11.84 -0.42
CA LEU A 96 14.17 -11.23 -1.11
C LEU A 96 13.67 -12.07 -2.30
N GLU A 97 14.55 -12.77 -3.02
CA GLU A 97 14.16 -13.69 -4.11
C GLU A 97 13.38 -14.93 -3.62
N LYS A 98 13.47 -15.27 -2.32
CA LYS A 98 12.62 -16.28 -1.69
C LYS A 98 11.20 -15.77 -1.38
N ILE A 99 11.04 -14.45 -1.30
CA ILE A 99 9.78 -13.77 -0.94
C ILE A 99 9.05 -13.29 -2.19
N PHE A 100 9.80 -12.74 -3.15
CA PHE A 100 9.27 -12.15 -4.37
C PHE A 100 9.58 -13.01 -5.59
N PRO A 101 8.62 -13.25 -6.48
CA PRO A 101 8.83 -14.01 -7.73
C PRO A 101 9.56 -13.15 -8.78
N LEU A 102 10.78 -12.71 -8.46
CA LEU A 102 11.61 -11.85 -9.29
C LEU A 102 13.09 -12.29 -9.27
N ASP A 103 13.76 -12.14 -10.39
CA ASP A 103 15.20 -12.20 -10.50
C ASP A 103 15.82 -10.83 -10.13
N LEU A 104 16.05 -10.63 -8.84
CA LEU A 104 16.60 -9.39 -8.29
C LEU A 104 18.12 -9.30 -8.46
N LYS A 105 18.78 -10.44 -8.55
CA LYS A 105 20.23 -10.53 -8.77
C LYS A 105 20.61 -9.85 -10.09
N ASN A 106 19.86 -10.12 -11.16
CA ASN A 106 20.08 -9.54 -12.48
C ASN A 106 19.34 -8.22 -12.70
N LEU A 107 18.59 -7.72 -11.72
CA LEU A 107 17.98 -6.40 -11.82
C LEU A 107 19.08 -5.32 -11.84
N LYS A 108 19.02 -4.44 -12.84
CA LYS A 108 19.98 -3.34 -12.98
C LYS A 108 19.81 -2.33 -11.85
N LEU A 109 20.91 -1.74 -11.42
CA LEU A 109 20.91 -0.65 -10.45
C LEU A 109 20.00 0.50 -10.91
N ASN A 110 19.24 1.09 -9.99
CA ASN A 110 18.25 2.14 -10.24
C ASN A 110 17.12 1.74 -11.22
N SER A 111 16.90 0.42 -11.37
CA SER A 111 15.78 -0.10 -12.17
C SER A 111 14.71 -0.68 -11.25
N SER A 112 13.46 -0.51 -11.69
CA SER A 112 12.28 -0.97 -10.96
C SER A 112 11.58 -2.12 -11.68
N LYS A 113 10.99 -3.03 -10.91
CA LYS A 113 10.12 -4.09 -11.40
C LYS A 113 8.86 -4.19 -10.54
N TYR A 114 7.75 -4.43 -11.21
CA TYR A 114 6.49 -4.80 -10.58
C TYR A 114 6.55 -6.25 -10.11
N SER A 115 6.04 -6.51 -8.91
CA SER A 115 6.04 -7.85 -8.30
C SER A 115 4.86 -8.04 -7.35
N PHE A 116 4.82 -9.20 -6.71
CA PHE A 116 3.80 -9.60 -5.76
C PHE A 116 4.42 -10.05 -4.45
N LEU A 117 3.83 -9.65 -3.33
CA LEU A 117 4.08 -10.27 -2.03
C LEU A 117 3.17 -11.50 -1.92
N MET A 118 3.79 -12.67 -1.86
CA MET A 118 3.08 -13.96 -1.92
C MET A 118 3.14 -14.70 -0.58
N ASN A 119 2.18 -15.59 -0.37
CA ASN A 119 2.21 -16.56 0.73
C ASN A 119 2.66 -17.94 0.27
N ASP A 120 2.90 -18.86 1.23
CA ASP A 120 3.38 -20.23 0.98
C ASP A 120 2.46 -21.09 0.10
N LYS A 121 1.23 -20.64 -0.13
CA LYS A 121 0.22 -21.32 -0.97
C LYS A 121 0.08 -20.69 -2.34
N ALA A 122 1.05 -19.87 -2.75
CA ALA A 122 1.03 -19.08 -3.99
C ALA A 122 -0.14 -18.10 -4.11
N GLY A 123 -0.77 -17.71 -2.97
CA GLY A 123 -1.74 -16.62 -2.92
C GLY A 123 -1.03 -15.28 -2.83
N VAL A 124 -1.64 -14.24 -3.37
CA VAL A 124 -1.11 -12.88 -3.35
C VAL A 124 -1.63 -12.14 -2.12
N HIS A 125 -0.72 -11.56 -1.32
CA HIS A 125 -1.05 -10.62 -0.25
C HIS A 125 -1.27 -9.22 -0.81
N ASP A 126 -0.31 -8.75 -1.62
CA ASP A 126 -0.37 -7.44 -2.29
C ASP A 126 0.52 -7.41 -3.53
N ASP A 127 0.34 -6.41 -4.38
CA ASP A 127 1.22 -6.05 -5.48
C ASP A 127 2.07 -4.83 -5.10
N LEU A 128 3.29 -4.76 -5.65
CA LEU A 128 4.25 -3.73 -5.26
C LEU A 128 5.30 -3.49 -6.35
N ILE A 129 6.08 -2.43 -6.19
CA ILE A 129 7.20 -2.13 -7.08
C ILE A 129 8.50 -2.21 -6.30
N ILE A 130 9.46 -2.98 -6.81
CA ILE A 130 10.79 -3.15 -6.21
C ILE A 130 11.81 -2.44 -7.09
N THR A 131 12.62 -1.57 -6.50
CA THR A 131 13.72 -0.85 -7.14
C THR A 131 15.04 -1.26 -6.49
N LYS A 132 16.02 -1.67 -7.30
CA LYS A 132 17.37 -1.98 -6.81
C LYS A 132 18.15 -0.68 -6.63
N LEU A 133 18.66 -0.46 -5.42
CA LEU A 133 19.53 0.65 -5.05
C LEU A 133 20.94 0.15 -4.76
N GLU A 134 21.90 1.07 -4.60
CA GLU A 134 23.28 0.75 -4.27
C GLU A 134 23.42 0.05 -2.91
N GLU A 135 22.64 0.50 -1.92
CA GLU A 135 22.69 0.01 -0.54
C GLU A 135 21.54 -0.96 -0.19
N GLY A 136 20.83 -1.52 -1.18
CA GLY A 136 19.72 -2.44 -0.96
C GLY A 136 18.53 -2.22 -1.91
N PHE A 137 17.31 -2.13 -1.37
CA PHE A 137 16.09 -2.03 -2.19
C PHE A 137 15.12 -1.00 -1.64
N LEU A 138 14.45 -0.28 -2.54
CA LEU A 138 13.25 0.50 -2.27
C LEU A 138 12.04 -0.28 -2.76
N ILE A 139 11.05 -0.45 -1.89
CA ILE A 139 9.78 -1.10 -2.21
C ILE A 139 8.66 -0.10 -2.03
N ILE A 140 7.87 0.13 -3.08
CA ILE A 140 6.67 0.96 -3.02
C ILE A 140 5.48 0.08 -2.68
N LEU A 141 4.84 0.36 -1.55
CA LEU A 141 3.72 -0.38 -0.99
C LEU A 141 2.41 0.38 -1.19
N ASN A 142 1.31 -0.35 -1.43
CA ASN A 142 -0.02 0.24 -1.52
C ASN A 142 -0.44 0.86 -0.19
N ALA A 143 -1.01 2.07 -0.24
CA ALA A 143 -1.34 2.86 0.95
C ALA A 143 -2.21 2.11 1.99
N ALA A 144 -3.19 1.32 1.52
CA ALA A 144 -4.07 0.56 2.39
C ALA A 144 -3.41 -0.66 3.04
N CYS A 145 -2.33 -1.17 2.46
CA CYS A 145 -1.68 -2.43 2.84
C CYS A 145 -0.31 -2.22 3.51
N LYS A 146 0.30 -1.04 3.39
CA LYS A 146 1.70 -0.76 3.77
C LYS A 146 2.10 -1.22 5.17
N ASP A 147 1.25 -1.02 6.18
CA ASP A 147 1.54 -1.43 7.56
C ASP A 147 1.55 -2.96 7.70
N ASN A 148 0.62 -3.64 7.03
CA ASN A 148 0.53 -5.09 7.01
C ASN A 148 1.69 -5.71 6.24
N ASP A 149 2.03 -5.15 5.08
CA ASP A 149 3.11 -5.63 4.23
C ASP A 149 4.47 -5.42 4.89
N PHE A 150 4.68 -4.26 5.53
CA PHE A 150 5.86 -4.01 6.35
C PHE A 150 6.00 -5.07 7.45
N LYS A 151 4.90 -5.39 8.14
CA LYS A 151 4.90 -6.42 9.18
C LYS A 151 5.25 -7.79 8.59
N ILE A 152 4.62 -8.20 7.49
CA ILE A 152 4.90 -9.50 6.83
C ILE A 152 6.38 -9.59 6.44
N LEU A 153 6.92 -8.55 5.79
CA LEU A 153 8.32 -8.51 5.36
C LEU A 153 9.28 -8.54 6.55
N SER A 154 8.97 -7.80 7.63
CA SER A 154 9.76 -7.81 8.87
C SER A 154 9.79 -9.19 9.52
N ASP A 155 8.64 -9.88 9.56
CA ASP A 155 8.53 -11.23 10.10
C ASP A 155 9.30 -12.25 9.24
N LEU A 156 9.23 -12.17 7.91
CA LEU A 156 9.93 -13.06 6.97
C LEU A 156 11.45 -12.85 7.00
N LEU A 157 11.89 -11.59 7.08
CA LEU A 157 13.33 -11.24 7.14
C LEU A 157 13.92 -11.36 8.55
N LYS A 158 13.09 -11.65 9.58
CA LYS A 158 13.51 -11.96 10.96
C LYS A 158 14.44 -10.93 11.59
N GLY A 159 14.28 -9.66 11.26
CA GLY A 159 15.10 -8.57 11.77
C GLY A 159 16.57 -8.58 11.34
N LYS A 160 16.94 -9.35 10.31
CA LYS A 160 18.32 -9.42 9.80
C LYS A 160 18.82 -8.13 9.17
N TYR A 161 17.89 -7.30 8.64
CA TYR A 161 18.18 -6.13 7.84
C TYR A 161 17.57 -4.88 8.44
N LYS A 162 18.23 -3.74 8.23
CA LYS A 162 17.64 -2.44 8.58
C LYS A 162 16.50 -2.14 7.59
N MET A 163 15.31 -1.92 8.12
CA MET A 163 14.12 -1.57 7.35
C MET A 163 13.59 -0.21 7.84
N VAL A 164 13.27 0.68 6.92
CA VAL A 164 12.71 2.01 7.20
C VAL A 164 11.49 2.21 6.31
N LEU A 165 10.32 2.29 6.93
CA LEU A 165 9.10 2.70 6.24
C LEU A 165 8.95 4.20 6.39
N ASP A 166 9.09 4.93 5.26
CA ASP A 166 8.80 6.34 5.18
C ASP A 166 7.32 6.51 4.81
N ASP A 167 6.56 7.04 5.76
CA ASP A 167 5.12 7.30 5.66
C ASP A 167 4.91 8.81 5.85
N GLN A 168 5.05 9.57 4.77
CA GLN A 168 4.92 11.03 4.76
C GLN A 168 3.48 11.49 4.91
#